data_4c5307d96b176735ad7f235d4cd7ff6b
#
_entry.id   4c5307d96b176735ad7f235d4cd7ff6b
#
_cell.length_a   1.000
_cell.length_b   1.000
_cell.length_c   1.000
_cell.angle_alpha   90.00
_cell.angle_beta   90.00
_cell.angle_gamma   90.00
#
_symmetry.space_group_name_H-M   'P 1'
#
loop_
_entity.id
_entity.type
_entity.pdbx_description
1 polymer ?
#
loop_
_entity_poly.entity_id
_entity_poly.type
_entity_poly.pdbx_seq_one_letter_code
_entity_poly.pdbx_strand_id
1 'polypeptide(L)'
;LATLSGQSLRVGFWNVENLFDLKDDPTTRDEEFALGGKKNVTQDIYDLKLKNCAAVLADLNADVLGLCEVENYFVLDELNRAYDGRDYKIIHYDSPDQRGIDNALLYDPEVFNVIATKPILNTLPEGGPTRDILYVQGEYKGHTLHIYVNHWPSNYGGKKKAIPKRRATARLLANEIAEKLSNDPDAEILL
;
A
#
# COMPACT_ATOMS: atom_id res chain seq x y z
N LEU A 1 21.70 -36.27 -3.20
CA LEU A 1 21.49 -35.01 -2.48
C LEU A 1 20.77 -34.07 -3.44
N ALA A 2 19.44 -34.06 -3.39
CA ALA A 2 18.66 -33.07 -4.09
C ALA A 2 18.81 -31.75 -3.31
N THR A 3 19.49 -30.77 -3.88
CA THR A 3 19.45 -29.38 -3.42
C THR A 3 18.07 -28.87 -3.69
N LEU A 4 17.23 -28.76 -2.69
CA LEU A 4 16.02 -27.97 -2.70
C LEU A 4 16.46 -26.50 -2.82
N SER A 5 16.59 -25.98 -4.04
CA SER A 5 16.64 -24.55 -4.28
C SER A 5 15.23 -24.00 -4.01
N GLY A 6 14.90 -23.82 -2.76
CA GLY A 6 13.68 -23.15 -2.36
C GLY A 6 13.82 -21.68 -2.74
N GLN A 7 13.22 -21.28 -3.85
CA GLN A 7 13.00 -19.86 -4.10
C GLN A 7 12.19 -19.32 -2.91
N SER A 8 12.75 -18.37 -2.18
CA SER A 8 12.07 -17.65 -1.09
C SER A 8 11.16 -16.59 -1.69
N LEU A 9 9.96 -16.40 -1.14
CA LEU A 9 9.12 -15.26 -1.48
C LEU A 9 9.78 -13.97 -0.97
N ARG A 10 9.99 -13.01 -1.84
CA ARG A 10 10.50 -11.68 -1.48
C ARG A 10 9.33 -10.72 -1.29
N VAL A 11 9.08 -10.37 -0.03
CA VAL A 11 8.04 -9.40 0.33
C VAL A 11 8.69 -8.09 0.75
N GLY A 12 8.17 -6.98 0.26
CA GLY A 12 8.63 -5.63 0.59
C GLY A 12 7.49 -4.72 1.04
N PHE A 13 7.86 -3.60 1.67
CA PHE A 13 6.98 -2.48 1.93
C PHE A 13 7.74 -1.18 1.68
N TRP A 14 7.07 -0.21 1.03
CA TRP A 14 7.66 1.08 0.74
C TRP A 14 6.65 2.22 0.79
N ASN A 15 7.01 3.29 1.49
CA ASN A 15 6.30 4.58 1.40
C ASN A 15 6.88 5.37 0.23
N VAL A 16 6.07 5.59 -0.81
CA VAL A 16 6.51 6.27 -2.04
C VAL A 16 6.57 7.79 -1.90
N GLU A 17 6.23 8.33 -0.73
CA GLU A 17 6.26 9.77 -0.41
C GLU A 17 5.44 10.63 -1.38
N ASN A 18 4.10 10.46 -1.33
CA ASN A 18 3.14 11.25 -2.09
C ASN A 18 3.29 11.10 -3.63
N LEU A 19 2.90 9.94 -4.14
CA LEU A 19 2.76 9.72 -5.58
C LEU A 19 1.36 10.13 -6.02
N PHE A 20 1.25 11.37 -6.53
CA PHE A 20 0.04 11.98 -7.08
C PHE A 20 0.16 12.14 -8.58
N ASP A 21 -0.96 12.11 -9.28
CA ASP A 21 -1.00 12.54 -10.68
C ASP A 21 -1.04 14.09 -10.78
N LEU A 22 -1.22 14.62 -11.98
CA LEU A 22 -1.22 16.07 -12.22
C LEU A 22 -2.62 16.68 -12.31
N LYS A 23 -3.66 15.88 -12.01
CA LYS A 23 -5.05 16.32 -12.08
C LYS A 23 -5.54 16.61 -10.67
N ASP A 24 -6.36 17.65 -10.53
CA ASP A 24 -7.05 17.98 -9.30
C ASP A 24 -8.32 17.12 -9.18
N ASP A 25 -8.40 16.29 -8.12
CA ASP A 25 -9.64 15.60 -7.79
C ASP A 25 -10.50 16.47 -6.87
N PRO A 26 -11.66 16.96 -7.34
CA PRO A 26 -12.50 17.85 -6.56
C PRO A 26 -13.06 17.23 -5.26
N THR A 27 -12.87 15.93 -5.04
CA THR A 27 -13.35 15.21 -3.85
C THR A 27 -12.29 15.05 -2.76
N THR A 28 -11.03 15.34 -3.06
CA THR A 28 -9.89 15.24 -2.16
C THR A 28 -9.17 16.59 -1.99
N ARG A 29 -8.11 16.63 -1.21
CA ARG A 29 -7.27 17.82 -0.99
C ARG A 29 -5.89 17.59 -1.59
N ASP A 30 -5.86 17.32 -2.86
CA ASP A 30 -4.65 17.03 -3.65
C ASP A 30 -4.25 18.22 -4.55
N GLU A 31 -5.05 19.32 -4.57
CA GLU A 31 -4.85 20.49 -5.39
C GLU A 31 -3.42 21.06 -5.35
N GLU A 32 -2.67 20.81 -4.26
CA GLU A 32 -1.30 21.29 -4.16
C GLU A 32 -0.32 20.51 -5.08
N PHE A 33 -0.68 19.29 -5.49
CA PHE A 33 0.12 18.44 -6.37
C PHE A 33 -0.31 18.52 -7.84
N ALA A 34 -1.53 18.98 -8.10
CA ALA A 34 -2.05 19.18 -9.46
C ALA A 34 -1.19 20.16 -10.28
N LEU A 35 -1.30 20.09 -11.60
CA LEU A 35 -0.59 20.98 -12.50
C LEU A 35 -0.96 22.44 -12.22
N GLY A 36 0.05 23.27 -11.92
CA GLY A 36 -0.15 24.67 -11.49
C GLY A 36 -0.48 24.82 -10.00
N GLY A 37 -0.53 23.74 -9.25
CA GLY A 37 -0.74 23.73 -7.80
C GLY A 37 0.47 24.27 -7.03
N LYS A 38 0.31 24.38 -5.72
CA LYS A 38 1.30 25.00 -4.81
C LYS A 38 2.67 24.33 -4.83
N LYS A 39 2.74 23.03 -5.08
CA LYS A 39 4.00 22.26 -5.16
C LYS A 39 4.74 22.48 -6.47
N ASN A 40 4.13 23.17 -7.43
CA ASN A 40 4.70 23.42 -8.76
C ASN A 40 5.16 22.14 -9.46
N VAL A 41 4.42 21.04 -9.31
CA VAL A 41 4.71 19.79 -10.00
C VAL A 41 4.43 19.99 -11.49
N THR A 42 5.43 19.76 -12.32
CA THR A 42 5.32 19.77 -13.79
C THR A 42 5.32 18.34 -14.32
N GLN A 43 4.98 18.16 -15.61
CA GLN A 43 5.10 16.85 -16.25
C GLN A 43 6.51 16.27 -16.12
N ASP A 44 7.56 17.08 -16.33
CA ASP A 44 8.95 16.62 -16.20
C ASP A 44 9.30 16.14 -14.79
N ILE A 45 8.76 16.82 -13.75
CA ILE A 45 8.95 16.42 -12.35
C ILE A 45 8.21 15.13 -12.06
N TYR A 46 6.99 14.99 -12.55
CA TYR A 46 6.19 13.77 -12.40
C TYR A 46 6.87 12.58 -13.09
N ASP A 47 7.30 12.74 -14.34
CA ASP A 47 8.01 11.71 -15.11
C ASP A 47 9.32 11.29 -14.42
N LEU A 48 10.05 12.27 -13.86
CA LEU A 48 11.26 12.00 -13.07
C LEU A 48 10.94 11.23 -11.79
N LYS A 49 9.82 11.55 -11.12
CA LYS A 49 9.36 10.83 -9.93
C LYS A 49 9.04 9.37 -10.29
N LEU A 50 8.28 9.12 -11.35
CA LEU A 50 7.96 7.77 -11.82
C LEU A 50 9.24 6.98 -12.17
N LYS A 51 10.17 7.59 -12.89
CA LYS A 51 11.45 6.97 -13.24
C LYS A 51 12.26 6.58 -12.00
N ASN A 52 12.33 7.47 -11.01
CA ASN A 52 13.05 7.19 -9.77
C ASN A 52 12.35 6.10 -8.96
N CYS A 53 11.02 6.11 -8.90
CA CYS A 53 10.24 5.06 -8.26
C CYS A 53 10.43 3.70 -8.95
N ALA A 54 10.45 3.66 -10.28
CA ALA A 54 10.74 2.44 -11.05
C ALA A 54 12.15 1.89 -10.75
N ALA A 55 13.15 2.74 -10.57
CA ALA A 55 14.49 2.32 -10.15
C ALA A 55 14.48 1.67 -8.76
N VAL A 56 13.69 2.21 -7.81
CA VAL A 56 13.52 1.60 -6.48
C VAL A 56 12.82 0.25 -6.59
N LEU A 57 11.79 0.12 -7.46
CA LEU A 57 11.15 -1.18 -7.72
C LEU A 57 12.16 -2.22 -8.23
N ALA A 58 13.07 -1.80 -9.13
CA ALA A 58 14.12 -2.66 -9.65
C ALA A 58 15.09 -3.14 -8.56
N ASP A 59 15.50 -2.24 -7.67
CA ASP A 59 16.40 -2.56 -6.56
C ASP A 59 15.72 -3.48 -5.52
N LEU A 60 14.46 -3.24 -5.21
CA LEU A 60 13.66 -4.08 -4.31
C LEU A 60 13.43 -5.46 -4.91
N ASN A 61 13.12 -5.52 -6.20
CA ASN A 61 12.82 -6.75 -6.95
C ASN A 61 11.91 -7.70 -6.15
N ALA A 62 10.87 -7.15 -5.51
CA ALA A 62 9.96 -7.88 -4.65
C ALA A 62 8.98 -8.73 -5.48
N ASP A 63 8.58 -9.91 -4.96
CA ASP A 63 7.50 -10.70 -5.55
C ASP A 63 6.13 -10.16 -5.13
N VAL A 64 6.07 -9.58 -3.91
CA VAL A 64 4.91 -8.90 -3.33
C VAL A 64 5.38 -7.63 -2.65
N LEU A 65 4.79 -6.49 -2.99
CA LEU A 65 5.20 -5.17 -2.49
C LEU A 65 4.01 -4.36 -2.01
N GLY A 66 3.93 -4.10 -0.71
CA GLY A 66 3.02 -3.12 -0.13
C GLY A 66 3.52 -1.70 -0.39
N LEU A 67 2.64 -0.83 -0.82
CA LEU A 67 2.90 0.59 -1.03
C LEU A 67 1.97 1.44 -0.18
N CYS A 68 2.40 2.63 0.20
CA CYS A 68 1.54 3.66 0.77
C CYS A 68 1.91 5.04 0.26
N GLU A 69 0.99 6.00 0.45
CA GLU A 69 1.04 7.35 -0.11
C GLU A 69 0.96 7.36 -1.64
N VAL A 70 0.15 6.48 -2.18
CA VAL A 70 -0.27 6.48 -3.58
C VAL A 70 -1.67 7.10 -3.68
N GLU A 71 -1.92 7.90 -4.71
CA GLU A 71 -3.19 8.58 -4.86
C GLU A 71 -4.28 7.66 -5.38
N ASN A 72 -4.04 7.01 -6.52
CA ASN A 72 -5.08 6.28 -7.23
C ASN A 72 -4.49 5.12 -8.05
N TYR A 73 -5.38 4.34 -8.70
CA TYR A 73 -4.98 3.25 -9.57
C TYR A 73 -4.16 3.72 -10.78
N PHE A 74 -4.44 4.93 -11.30
CA PHE A 74 -3.77 5.46 -12.49
C PHE A 74 -2.27 5.67 -12.25
N VAL A 75 -1.87 6.28 -11.13
CA VAL A 75 -0.44 6.48 -10.82
C VAL A 75 0.30 5.17 -10.60
N LEU A 76 -0.40 4.15 -10.08
CA LEU A 76 0.16 2.81 -9.89
C LEU A 76 0.38 2.09 -11.24
N ASP A 77 -0.56 2.23 -12.17
CA ASP A 77 -0.45 1.67 -13.52
C ASP A 77 0.68 2.35 -14.31
N GLU A 78 0.82 3.68 -14.20
CA GLU A 78 1.94 4.41 -14.80
C GLU A 78 3.29 4.02 -14.20
N LEU A 79 3.35 3.84 -12.87
CA LEU A 79 4.55 3.33 -12.21
C LEU A 79 4.92 1.92 -12.69
N ASN A 80 3.91 1.04 -12.81
CA ASN A 80 4.12 -0.32 -13.30
C ASN A 80 4.62 -0.34 -14.75
N ARG A 81 4.08 0.54 -15.60
CA ARG A 81 4.56 0.71 -16.99
C ARG A 81 5.97 1.31 -17.09
N ALA A 82 6.35 2.15 -16.14
CA ALA A 82 7.69 2.72 -16.08
C ALA A 82 8.74 1.72 -15.60
N TYR A 83 8.31 0.59 -15.04
CA TYR A 83 9.17 -0.47 -14.51
C TYR A 83 9.26 -1.65 -15.49
N ASP A 84 10.42 -1.88 -16.08
CA ASP A 84 10.66 -2.92 -17.09
C ASP A 84 10.93 -4.33 -16.52
N GLY A 85 10.96 -4.48 -15.19
CA GLY A 85 11.42 -5.74 -14.57
C GLY A 85 10.36 -6.82 -14.45
N ARG A 86 9.12 -6.47 -14.14
CA ARG A 86 7.98 -7.38 -13.92
C ARG A 86 6.68 -6.72 -14.32
N ASP A 87 5.72 -7.49 -14.82
CA ASP A 87 4.35 -7.04 -15.04
C ASP A 87 3.53 -7.30 -13.77
N TYR A 88 3.64 -6.39 -12.78
CA TYR A 88 2.87 -6.51 -11.55
C TYR A 88 1.37 -6.40 -11.80
N LYS A 89 0.60 -7.18 -11.07
CA LYS A 89 -0.82 -6.91 -10.85
C LYS A 89 -0.98 -5.97 -9.66
N ILE A 90 -1.99 -5.13 -9.72
CA ILE A 90 -2.23 -4.03 -8.79
C ILE A 90 -3.49 -4.32 -7.99
N ILE A 91 -3.41 -4.21 -6.66
CA ILE A 91 -4.54 -4.20 -5.76
C ILE A 91 -4.58 -2.83 -5.09
N HIS A 92 -5.68 -2.11 -5.32
CA HIS A 92 -5.90 -0.76 -4.80
C HIS A 92 -7.39 -0.55 -4.52
N TYR A 93 -7.68 0.20 -3.48
CA TYR A 93 -9.01 0.70 -3.14
C TYR A 93 -8.88 2.14 -2.67
N ASP A 94 -9.78 3.00 -3.17
CA ASP A 94 -9.88 4.37 -2.68
C ASP A 94 -10.33 4.36 -1.22
N SER A 95 -9.59 5.02 -0.37
CA SER A 95 -9.92 5.18 1.05
C SER A 95 -10.53 6.56 1.32
N PRO A 96 -11.20 6.77 2.45
CA PRO A 96 -11.80 8.06 2.76
C PRO A 96 -10.78 9.10 3.29
N ASP A 97 -9.48 8.92 3.06
CA ASP A 97 -8.47 9.93 3.45
C ASP A 97 -8.70 11.23 2.69
N GLN A 98 -8.77 12.35 3.40
CA GLN A 98 -9.05 13.65 2.79
C GLN A 98 -8.01 14.16 1.80
N ARG A 99 -6.80 13.62 1.83
CA ARG A 99 -5.72 13.97 0.89
C ARG A 99 -5.74 13.12 -0.38
N GLY A 100 -6.62 12.10 -0.42
CA GLY A 100 -6.66 11.16 -1.53
C GLY A 100 -5.41 10.26 -1.60
N ILE A 101 -4.86 9.83 -0.47
CA ILE A 101 -3.75 8.88 -0.47
C ILE A 101 -4.15 7.54 0.13
N ASP A 102 -3.65 6.47 -0.44
CA ASP A 102 -4.08 5.12 -0.15
C ASP A 102 -2.92 4.16 0.13
N ASN A 103 -3.31 2.95 0.50
CA ASN A 103 -2.46 1.76 0.51
C ASN A 103 -2.73 0.93 -0.74
N ALA A 104 -1.68 0.35 -1.29
CA ALA A 104 -1.76 -0.55 -2.44
C ALA A 104 -0.85 -1.76 -2.26
N LEU A 105 -1.06 -2.79 -3.09
CA LEU A 105 -0.16 -3.93 -3.19
C LEU A 105 0.09 -4.24 -4.65
N LEU A 106 1.36 -4.35 -5.01
CA LEU A 106 1.83 -4.88 -6.28
C LEU A 106 2.27 -6.33 -6.07
N TYR A 107 1.96 -7.21 -7.00
CA TYR A 107 2.41 -8.60 -6.92
C TYR A 107 2.71 -9.19 -8.29
N ASP A 108 3.69 -10.09 -8.33
CA ASP A 108 4.00 -10.90 -9.50
C ASP A 108 3.03 -12.09 -9.58
N PRO A 109 2.12 -12.14 -10.57
CA PRO A 109 1.11 -13.19 -10.67
C PRO A 109 1.70 -14.56 -11.04
N GLU A 110 2.94 -14.62 -11.51
CA GLU A 110 3.62 -15.89 -11.79
C GLU A 110 4.19 -16.53 -10.50
N VAL A 111 4.31 -15.73 -9.43
CA VAL A 111 4.89 -16.16 -8.16
C VAL A 111 3.85 -16.27 -7.04
N PHE A 112 2.94 -15.31 -6.96
CA PHE A 112 1.95 -15.17 -5.89
C PHE A 112 0.53 -15.17 -6.45
N ASN A 113 -0.31 -16.08 -5.96
CA ASN A 113 -1.70 -16.20 -6.37
C ASN A 113 -2.63 -15.51 -5.37
N VAL A 114 -3.28 -14.41 -5.76
CA VAL A 114 -4.24 -13.69 -4.91
C VAL A 114 -5.58 -14.42 -4.89
N ILE A 115 -6.09 -14.69 -3.68
CA ILE A 115 -7.36 -15.39 -3.43
C ILE A 115 -8.48 -14.42 -3.09
N ALA A 116 -8.22 -13.47 -2.19
CA ALA A 116 -9.21 -12.50 -1.73
C ALA A 116 -8.55 -11.18 -1.32
N THR A 117 -9.29 -10.09 -1.50
CA THR A 117 -8.84 -8.75 -1.08
C THR A 117 -10.01 -7.96 -0.48
N LYS A 118 -9.74 -7.10 0.49
CA LYS A 118 -10.72 -6.15 1.00
C LYS A 118 -10.04 -4.91 1.59
N PRO A 119 -10.65 -3.72 1.47
CA PRO A 119 -10.31 -2.60 2.33
C PRO A 119 -10.90 -2.84 3.72
N ILE A 120 -10.15 -2.54 4.77
CA ILE A 120 -10.62 -2.55 6.15
C ILE A 120 -10.74 -1.10 6.60
N LEU A 121 -11.99 -0.65 6.74
CA LEU A 121 -12.29 0.73 7.09
C LEU A 121 -11.64 1.12 8.42
N ASN A 122 -10.76 2.11 8.37
CA ASN A 122 -10.03 2.61 9.54
C ASN A 122 -10.64 3.94 10.01
N THR A 123 -11.47 3.88 11.04
CA THR A 123 -12.11 5.05 11.61
C THR A 123 -11.37 5.55 12.86
N LEU A 124 -10.98 6.82 12.84
CA LEU A 124 -10.30 7.45 13.96
C LEU A 124 -11.29 7.78 15.11
N PRO A 125 -10.81 7.91 16.37
CA PRO A 125 -11.68 8.14 17.53
C PRO A 125 -12.58 9.36 17.43
N GLU A 126 -12.17 10.37 16.68
CA GLU A 126 -12.92 11.62 16.46
C GLU A 126 -13.85 11.53 15.23
N GLY A 127 -14.03 10.33 14.65
CA GLY A 127 -14.80 10.10 13.43
C GLY A 127 -14.13 10.65 12.16
N GLY A 128 -12.86 11.04 12.24
CA GLY A 128 -12.12 11.54 11.07
C GLY A 128 -11.77 10.42 10.09
N PRO A 129 -11.87 10.67 8.79
CA PRO A 129 -11.44 9.73 7.77
C PRO A 129 -9.92 9.57 7.77
N THR A 130 -9.45 8.40 7.40
CA THR A 130 -8.03 8.10 7.18
C THR A 130 -7.90 6.91 6.23
N ARG A 131 -6.67 6.56 5.88
CA ARG A 131 -6.39 5.41 5.00
C ARG A 131 -6.89 4.12 5.59
N ASP A 132 -7.56 3.34 4.78
CA ASP A 132 -7.95 1.99 5.12
C ASP A 132 -6.73 1.07 5.22
N ILE A 133 -6.85 -0.02 5.96
CA ILE A 133 -5.87 -1.10 5.92
C ILE A 133 -6.22 -1.98 4.72
N LEU A 134 -5.29 -2.21 3.81
CA LEU A 134 -5.50 -3.12 2.71
C LEU A 134 -5.19 -4.55 3.16
N TYR A 135 -6.20 -5.41 3.14
CA TYR A 135 -6.05 -6.84 3.38
C TYR A 135 -5.98 -7.61 2.07
N VAL A 136 -5.02 -8.51 1.98
CA VAL A 136 -4.84 -9.43 0.85
C VAL A 136 -4.59 -10.83 1.40
N GLN A 137 -5.37 -11.80 0.92
CA GLN A 137 -5.12 -13.22 1.10
C GLN A 137 -4.59 -13.79 -0.20
N GLY A 138 -3.49 -14.49 -0.14
CA GLY A 138 -2.92 -15.14 -1.31
C GLY A 138 -2.18 -16.41 -0.95
N GLU A 139 -1.67 -17.08 -1.97
CA GLU A 139 -0.99 -18.36 -1.86
C GLU A 139 0.39 -18.30 -2.49
N TYR A 140 1.36 -18.86 -1.80
CA TYR A 140 2.71 -19.13 -2.29
C TYR A 140 3.12 -20.56 -1.98
N LYS A 141 3.33 -21.39 -3.01
CA LYS A 141 3.77 -22.81 -2.86
C LYS A 141 2.92 -23.64 -1.89
N GLY A 142 1.61 -23.44 -1.90
CA GLY A 142 0.68 -24.17 -1.03
C GLY A 142 0.53 -23.58 0.38
N HIS A 143 1.22 -22.49 0.70
CA HIS A 143 1.06 -21.75 1.95
C HIS A 143 0.13 -20.55 1.74
N THR A 144 -0.89 -20.43 2.58
CA THR A 144 -1.78 -19.27 2.59
C THR A 144 -1.19 -18.16 3.42
N LEU A 145 -1.00 -16.98 2.80
CA LEU A 145 -0.49 -15.78 3.45
C LEU A 145 -1.61 -14.75 3.61
N HIS A 146 -1.68 -14.14 4.79
CA HIS A 146 -2.55 -13.00 5.09
C HIS A 146 -1.72 -11.74 5.22
N ILE A 147 -1.85 -10.83 4.27
CA ILE A 147 -1.04 -9.61 4.20
C ILE A 147 -1.91 -8.40 4.52
N TYR A 148 -1.43 -7.54 5.42
CA TYR A 148 -2.09 -6.29 5.80
C TYR A 148 -1.16 -5.12 5.49
N VAL A 149 -1.45 -4.37 4.43
CA VAL A 149 -0.69 -3.16 4.10
C VAL A 149 -1.24 -1.99 4.91
N ASN A 150 -0.37 -1.32 5.66
CA ASN A 150 -0.74 -0.34 6.67
C ASN A 150 0.01 0.99 6.50
N HIS A 151 -0.73 2.11 6.55
CA HIS A 151 -0.15 3.43 6.72
C HIS A 151 -0.81 4.16 7.90
N TRP A 152 -0.21 4.05 9.07
CA TRP A 152 -0.78 4.56 10.31
C TRP A 152 -0.70 6.09 10.42
N PRO A 153 -1.60 6.72 11.23
CA PRO A 153 -1.51 8.14 11.49
C PRO A 153 -0.13 8.58 11.98
N SER A 154 0.41 9.62 11.34
CA SER A 154 1.71 10.18 11.68
C SER A 154 1.70 10.90 13.03
N ASN A 155 2.88 11.32 13.51
CA ASN A 155 3.01 12.16 14.71
C ASN A 155 2.80 13.66 14.42
N TYR A 156 2.26 14.00 13.24
CA TYR A 156 1.94 15.38 12.90
C TYR A 156 0.98 16.00 13.93
N GLY A 157 1.28 17.21 14.38
CA GLY A 157 0.54 17.86 15.47
C GLY A 157 0.89 17.38 16.89
N GLY A 158 1.92 16.51 17.00
CA GLY A 158 2.51 16.07 18.27
C GLY A 158 1.99 14.74 18.79
N LYS A 159 2.82 14.06 19.58
CA LYS A 159 2.56 12.72 20.12
C LYS A 159 1.23 12.58 20.86
N LYS A 160 0.83 13.60 21.65
CA LYS A 160 -0.41 13.55 22.42
C LYS A 160 -1.65 13.38 21.55
N LYS A 161 -1.67 14.02 20.35
CA LYS A 161 -2.77 13.91 19.38
C LYS A 161 -2.66 12.62 18.55
N ALA A 162 -1.46 12.17 18.25
CA ALA A 162 -1.23 10.99 17.43
C ALA A 162 -1.51 9.67 18.17
N ILE A 163 -1.18 9.57 19.47
CA ILE A 163 -1.32 8.34 20.26
C ILE A 163 -2.73 7.75 20.23
N PRO A 164 -3.83 8.50 20.48
CA PRO A 164 -5.18 7.94 20.42
C PRO A 164 -5.51 7.36 19.04
N LYS A 165 -5.14 8.07 17.96
CA LYS A 165 -5.37 7.66 16.58
C LYS A 165 -4.63 6.37 16.24
N ARG A 166 -3.34 6.31 16.55
CA ARG A 166 -2.50 5.11 16.36
C ARG A 166 -3.00 3.92 17.17
N ARG A 167 -3.48 4.15 18.41
CA ARG A 167 -4.08 3.09 19.24
C ARG A 167 -5.38 2.54 18.64
N ALA A 168 -6.20 3.38 18.03
CA ALA A 168 -7.42 2.94 17.36
C ALA A 168 -7.08 2.04 16.17
N THR A 169 -6.17 2.47 15.29
CA THR A 169 -5.68 1.65 14.17
C THR A 169 -5.06 0.34 14.65
N ALA A 170 -4.23 0.37 15.72
CA ALA A 170 -3.63 -0.84 16.27
C ALA A 170 -4.67 -1.82 16.82
N ARG A 171 -5.74 -1.34 17.47
CA ARG A 171 -6.83 -2.19 17.95
C ARG A 171 -7.62 -2.81 16.81
N LEU A 172 -7.92 -2.02 15.76
CA LEU A 172 -8.58 -2.53 14.56
C LEU A 172 -7.79 -3.70 13.99
N LEU A 173 -6.50 -3.50 13.73
CA LEU A 173 -5.62 -4.53 13.19
C LEU A 173 -5.48 -5.74 14.12
N ALA A 174 -5.35 -5.53 15.44
CA ALA A 174 -5.28 -6.61 16.40
C ALA A 174 -6.56 -7.47 16.43
N ASN A 175 -7.73 -6.86 16.25
CA ASN A 175 -8.99 -7.59 16.16
C ASN A 175 -9.07 -8.44 14.88
N GLU A 176 -8.68 -7.89 13.73
CA GLU A 176 -8.63 -8.62 12.46
C GLU A 176 -7.68 -9.84 12.56
N ILE A 177 -6.52 -9.67 13.18
CA ILE A 177 -5.56 -10.74 13.42
C ILE A 177 -6.12 -11.79 14.38
N ALA A 178 -6.72 -11.36 15.49
CA ALA A 178 -7.30 -12.27 16.46
C ALA A 178 -8.43 -13.13 15.88
N GLU A 179 -9.26 -12.55 15.01
CA GLU A 179 -10.29 -13.30 14.26
C GLU A 179 -9.65 -14.35 13.33
N LYS A 180 -8.59 -13.99 12.61
CA LYS A 180 -7.87 -14.95 11.77
C LYS A 180 -7.29 -16.09 12.58
N LEU A 181 -6.54 -15.79 13.64
CA LEU A 181 -5.91 -16.80 14.50
C LEU A 181 -6.92 -17.64 15.30
N SER A 182 -8.14 -17.14 15.54
CA SER A 182 -9.19 -17.96 16.16
C SER A 182 -9.75 -19.00 15.20
N ASN A 183 -9.75 -18.73 13.91
CA ASN A 183 -10.21 -19.67 12.86
C ASN A 183 -9.09 -20.59 12.37
N ASP A 184 -7.85 -20.10 12.35
CA ASP A 184 -6.64 -20.82 11.98
C ASP A 184 -5.49 -20.36 12.86
N PRO A 185 -5.18 -21.11 13.95
CA PRO A 185 -4.09 -20.76 14.87
C PRO A 185 -2.69 -20.74 14.23
N ASP A 186 -2.51 -21.43 13.10
CA ASP A 186 -1.25 -21.52 12.38
C ASP A 186 -1.20 -20.56 11.17
N ALA A 187 -2.15 -19.62 11.05
CA ALA A 187 -2.22 -18.67 9.94
C ALA A 187 -0.92 -17.85 9.81
N GLU A 188 -0.37 -17.81 8.59
CA GLU A 188 0.82 -17.03 8.26
C GLU A 188 0.41 -15.58 7.95
N ILE A 189 0.83 -14.64 8.81
CA ILE A 189 0.38 -13.23 8.76
C ILE A 189 1.58 -12.29 8.59
N LEU A 190 1.47 -11.38 7.62
CA LEU A 190 2.42 -10.29 7.36
C LEU A 190 1.73 -8.92 7.61
N LEU A 191 2.46 -7.98 8.27
CA LEU A 191 1.95 -6.64 8.62
C LEU A 191 2.86 -5.56 8.06
#